data_7ae24fba72a0eaa199af41042b82cdc7
#
_entry.id   7ae24fba72a0eaa199af41042b82cdc7
#
_cell.length_a   1.000
_cell.length_b   1.000
_cell.length_c   1.000
_cell.angle_alpha   90.00
_cell.angle_beta   90.00
_cell.angle_gamma   90.00
#
_symmetry.space_group_name_H-M   'P 1'
#
loop_
_entity.id
_entity.type
_entity.pdbx_description
1 polymer ?
#
loop_
_entity_poly.entity_id
_entity_poly.type
_entity_poly.pdbx_seq_one_letter_code
_entity_poly.pdbx_strand_id
1 'polypeptide(L)'
;MQLRNLSIPTGAVFAPMAGLTDAACRHLMADHGAAWTVSEMASAKALNFHDEKSLALLRDKHPHGLYAIQLFGAEPESMAKAILFVREQGIQFDILDINMGCPAPKITGSGAGSRLLLDPPLCGQMVAAARKALGDDTPLTVKMRIGWDADHLTGVEVAKQLEANGADLIAVHGRTREQMYIPPVDTAAIAAIKQAVSVPVLANGDVTTADEALTLLEATGCDGVMIGRGALGDPWLFAQVRAALLGEERPPEPTLNQRMTALRDQIYEMCEEKGEWAAMPQARSQAMHYMKGLHGAAALRRYCSMLEHFSDVDTLIEAVYRLQ
;
A
#
# COMPACT_ATOMS: atom_id res chain seq x y z
N MET A 1 -7.37 11.33 12.23
CA MET A 1 -7.17 12.61 11.50
C MET A 1 -8.37 12.90 10.60
N GLN A 2 -8.48 14.14 10.10
CA GLN A 2 -9.55 14.52 9.16
C GLN A 2 -8.93 14.80 7.78
N LEU A 3 -9.46 14.17 6.73
CA LEU A 3 -9.12 14.47 5.34
C LEU A 3 -10.40 14.91 4.62
N ARG A 4 -10.54 16.21 4.38
CA ARG A 4 -11.79 16.82 3.88
C ARG A 4 -13.00 16.38 4.72
N ASN A 5 -13.99 15.75 4.08
CA ASN A 5 -15.20 15.26 4.76
C ASN A 5 -15.01 13.87 5.38
N LEU A 6 -13.85 13.24 5.22
CA LEU A 6 -13.60 11.87 5.65
C LEU A 6 -12.86 11.85 7.00
N SER A 7 -13.48 11.20 7.99
CA SER A 7 -12.84 10.94 9.28
C SER A 7 -12.01 9.67 9.22
N ILE A 8 -10.70 9.81 9.40
CA ILE A 8 -9.76 8.70 9.35
C ILE A 8 -9.54 8.17 10.77
N PRO A 9 -9.78 6.87 11.03
CA PRO A 9 -9.52 6.27 12.33
C PRO A 9 -8.03 6.32 12.67
N THR A 10 -7.72 6.28 13.97
CA THR A 10 -6.33 6.10 14.42
C THR A 10 -5.86 4.70 14.05
N GLY A 11 -4.69 4.62 13.42
CA GLY A 11 -4.10 3.35 12.98
C GLY A 11 -3.08 3.56 11.87
N ALA A 12 -2.39 2.50 11.51
CA ALA A 12 -1.50 2.49 10.35
C ALA A 12 -2.29 2.25 9.05
N VAL A 13 -1.76 2.77 7.95
CA VAL A 13 -2.31 2.58 6.60
C VAL A 13 -1.64 1.40 5.92
N PHE A 14 -2.42 0.55 5.22
CA PHE A 14 -1.84 -0.53 4.43
C PHE A 14 -1.39 -0.04 3.05
N ALA A 15 -0.09 -0.17 2.79
CA ALA A 15 0.53 0.31 1.56
C ALA A 15 0.18 -0.53 0.33
N PRO A 16 0.02 0.09 -0.86
CA PRO A 16 -0.17 -0.62 -2.12
C PRO A 16 1.10 -1.37 -2.54
N MET A 17 0.97 -2.64 -2.94
CA MET A 17 2.06 -3.47 -3.45
C MET A 17 1.55 -4.35 -4.60
N ALA A 18 2.01 -4.07 -5.83
CA ALA A 18 1.59 -4.79 -7.03
C ALA A 18 1.83 -6.31 -6.90
N GLY A 19 0.81 -7.11 -7.20
CA GLY A 19 0.81 -8.57 -7.08
C GLY A 19 0.65 -9.10 -5.65
N LEU A 20 0.45 -8.25 -4.64
CA LEU A 20 0.36 -8.64 -3.24
C LEU A 20 -0.87 -8.07 -2.51
N THR A 21 -1.35 -6.89 -2.90
CA THR A 21 -2.45 -6.21 -2.19
C THR A 21 -3.77 -6.31 -2.94
N ASP A 22 -4.15 -7.55 -3.32
CA ASP A 22 -5.46 -7.87 -3.86
C ASP A 22 -6.59 -7.65 -2.82
N ALA A 23 -7.85 -7.81 -3.23
CA ALA A 23 -8.99 -7.56 -2.35
C ALA A 23 -8.91 -8.39 -1.06
N ALA A 24 -8.69 -9.70 -1.16
CA ALA A 24 -8.60 -10.60 0.00
C ALA A 24 -7.50 -10.16 0.99
N CYS A 25 -6.32 -9.75 0.49
CA CYS A 25 -5.26 -9.23 1.34
C CYS A 25 -5.68 -7.92 2.02
N ARG A 26 -6.32 -7.00 1.30
CA ARG A 26 -6.79 -5.72 1.88
C ARG A 26 -7.88 -5.91 2.92
N HIS A 27 -8.87 -6.79 2.67
CA HIS A 27 -9.94 -7.10 3.61
C HIS A 27 -9.37 -7.64 4.92
N LEU A 28 -8.44 -8.59 4.83
CA LEU A 28 -7.76 -9.13 6.01
C LEU A 28 -7.05 -8.02 6.83
N MET A 29 -6.34 -7.10 6.17
CA MET A 29 -5.67 -5.99 6.87
C MET A 29 -6.67 -4.99 7.48
N ALA A 30 -7.77 -4.70 6.79
CA ALA A 30 -8.83 -3.83 7.29
C ALA A 30 -9.51 -4.42 8.52
N ASP A 31 -9.84 -5.72 8.50
CA ASP A 31 -10.45 -6.44 9.63
C ASP A 31 -9.54 -6.48 10.86
N HIS A 32 -8.23 -6.36 10.65
CA HIS A 32 -7.25 -6.27 11.74
C HIS A 32 -6.89 -4.83 12.13
N GLY A 33 -7.61 -3.82 11.61
CA GLY A 33 -7.52 -2.44 12.09
C GLY A 33 -6.62 -1.52 11.28
N ALA A 34 -6.33 -1.84 10.02
CA ALA A 34 -5.74 -0.86 9.11
C ALA A 34 -6.66 0.37 9.01
N ALA A 35 -6.11 1.58 9.12
CA ALA A 35 -6.88 2.82 9.06
C ALA A 35 -7.59 2.99 7.71
N TRP A 36 -6.92 2.63 6.64
CA TRP A 36 -7.47 2.36 5.31
C TRP A 36 -6.51 1.47 4.52
N THR A 37 -7.01 0.91 3.43
CA THR A 37 -6.23 0.09 2.50
C THR A 37 -6.17 0.75 1.13
N VAL A 38 -5.11 0.45 0.36
CA VAL A 38 -4.90 1.02 -0.96
C VAL A 38 -4.83 -0.10 -2.00
N SER A 39 -5.55 0.05 -3.13
CA SER A 39 -5.53 -0.91 -4.23
C SER A 39 -4.13 -1.10 -4.82
N GLU A 40 -3.94 -2.15 -5.60
CA GLU A 40 -2.83 -2.19 -6.54
C GLU A 40 -2.93 -1.02 -7.52
N MET A 41 -1.78 -0.53 -8.01
CA MET A 41 -1.76 0.63 -8.88
C MET A 41 -2.26 0.31 -10.30
N ALA A 42 -3.23 1.06 -10.80
CA ALA A 42 -3.73 0.97 -12.17
C ALA A 42 -3.15 2.06 -13.07
N SER A 43 -2.90 1.71 -14.32
CA SER A 43 -2.36 2.64 -15.32
C SER A 43 -3.43 3.60 -15.83
N ALA A 44 -3.25 4.90 -15.61
CA ALA A 44 -4.13 5.94 -16.17
C ALA A 44 -4.21 5.84 -17.71
N LYS A 45 -3.08 5.58 -18.36
CA LYS A 45 -3.06 5.38 -19.82
C LYS A 45 -3.87 4.16 -20.26
N ALA A 46 -3.72 3.01 -19.57
CA ALA A 46 -4.47 1.81 -19.92
C ALA A 46 -5.98 1.99 -19.69
N LEU A 47 -6.37 2.63 -18.59
CA LEU A 47 -7.78 2.98 -18.31
C LEU A 47 -8.40 3.85 -19.41
N ASN A 48 -7.64 4.80 -19.95
CA ASN A 48 -8.11 5.63 -21.08
C ASN A 48 -8.32 4.84 -22.38
N PHE A 49 -7.77 3.62 -22.48
CA PHE A 49 -8.04 2.65 -23.54
C PHE A 49 -9.04 1.57 -23.11
N HIS A 50 -9.74 1.78 -21.99
CA HIS A 50 -10.77 0.89 -21.46
C HIS A 50 -10.24 -0.52 -21.14
N ASP A 51 -8.99 -0.61 -20.63
CA ASP A 51 -8.36 -1.89 -20.28
C ASP A 51 -9.02 -2.50 -19.04
N GLU A 52 -9.78 -3.56 -19.26
CA GLU A 52 -10.52 -4.26 -18.19
C GLU A 52 -9.60 -4.85 -17.10
N LYS A 53 -8.36 -5.20 -17.43
CA LYS A 53 -7.40 -5.70 -16.43
C LYS A 53 -7.01 -4.61 -15.45
N SER A 54 -6.74 -3.40 -15.97
CA SER A 54 -6.46 -2.23 -15.13
C SER A 54 -7.68 -1.82 -14.30
N LEU A 55 -8.87 -1.88 -14.88
CA LEU A 55 -10.10 -1.56 -14.17
C LEU A 55 -10.42 -2.58 -13.07
N ALA A 56 -10.14 -3.87 -13.32
CA ALA A 56 -10.34 -4.94 -12.34
C ALA A 56 -9.49 -4.77 -11.06
N LEU A 57 -8.28 -4.15 -11.17
CA LEU A 57 -7.44 -3.86 -10.01
C LEU A 57 -8.07 -2.84 -9.05
N LEU A 58 -8.98 -2.01 -9.55
CA LEU A 58 -9.66 -0.96 -8.77
C LEU A 58 -11.03 -1.40 -8.23
N ARG A 59 -11.58 -2.51 -8.76
CA ARG A 59 -12.86 -3.03 -8.27
C ARG A 59 -12.65 -3.72 -6.94
N ASP A 60 -13.43 -3.30 -5.97
CA ASP A 60 -13.63 -4.01 -4.72
C ASP A 60 -15.14 -4.07 -4.50
N LYS A 61 -15.72 -5.28 -4.52
CA LYS A 61 -17.17 -5.45 -4.47
C LYS A 61 -17.74 -5.19 -3.08
N HIS A 62 -16.95 -5.47 -2.06
CA HIS A 62 -17.33 -5.41 -0.67
C HIS A 62 -16.16 -4.91 0.19
N PRO A 63 -15.71 -3.64 0.02
CA PRO A 63 -14.55 -3.14 0.74
C PRO A 63 -14.79 -3.17 2.25
N HIS A 64 -13.80 -3.68 2.96
CA HIS A 64 -13.79 -3.65 4.42
C HIS A 64 -13.11 -2.35 4.88
N GLY A 65 -13.82 -1.50 5.62
CA GLY A 65 -13.30 -0.20 6.06
C GLY A 65 -13.13 0.80 4.92
N LEU A 66 -12.23 1.79 5.13
CA LEU A 66 -11.94 2.82 4.13
C LEU A 66 -11.04 2.27 3.02
N TYR A 67 -11.42 2.57 1.78
CA TYR A 67 -10.77 2.05 0.60
C TYR A 67 -10.25 3.17 -0.31
N ALA A 68 -8.96 3.12 -0.62
CA ALA A 68 -8.32 4.00 -1.59
C ALA A 68 -7.99 3.24 -2.88
N ILE A 69 -8.23 3.87 -4.03
CA ILE A 69 -7.71 3.40 -5.31
C ILE A 69 -6.41 4.11 -5.64
N GLN A 70 -5.44 3.41 -6.24
CA GLN A 70 -4.18 4.02 -6.66
C GLN A 70 -4.03 4.03 -8.18
N LEU A 71 -3.75 5.22 -8.75
CA LEU A 71 -3.45 5.40 -10.15
C LEU A 71 -1.99 5.81 -10.36
N PHE A 72 -1.42 5.42 -11.50
CA PHE A 72 -0.12 5.92 -11.96
C PHE A 72 -0.18 6.38 -13.41
N GLY A 73 0.64 7.38 -13.73
CA GLY A 73 0.77 7.94 -15.07
C GLY A 73 1.88 8.96 -15.13
N ALA A 74 2.19 9.47 -16.33
CA ALA A 74 3.21 10.48 -16.57
C ALA A 74 2.64 11.79 -17.15
N GLU A 75 1.34 11.79 -17.50
CA GLU A 75 0.71 12.91 -18.20
C GLU A 75 -0.52 13.41 -17.42
N PRO A 76 -0.58 14.71 -17.06
CA PRO A 76 -1.68 15.28 -16.27
C PRO A 76 -3.06 15.08 -16.91
N GLU A 77 -3.18 15.30 -18.22
CA GLU A 77 -4.45 15.12 -18.94
C GLU A 77 -4.91 13.65 -18.96
N SER A 78 -3.96 12.73 -19.10
CA SER A 78 -4.23 11.29 -19.06
C SER A 78 -4.74 10.87 -17.70
N MET A 79 -4.16 11.41 -16.62
CA MET A 79 -4.60 11.19 -15.24
C MET A 79 -6.04 11.68 -15.04
N ALA A 80 -6.34 12.91 -15.45
CA ALA A 80 -7.68 13.49 -15.31
C ALA A 80 -8.74 12.65 -16.06
N LYS A 81 -8.46 12.25 -17.30
CA LYS A 81 -9.37 11.38 -18.08
C LYS A 81 -9.61 10.03 -17.41
N ALA A 82 -8.56 9.41 -16.88
CA ALA A 82 -8.68 8.13 -16.19
C ALA A 82 -9.56 8.23 -14.93
N ILE A 83 -9.44 9.32 -14.15
CA ILE A 83 -10.28 9.56 -12.96
C ILE A 83 -11.75 9.67 -13.36
N LEU A 84 -12.06 10.43 -14.42
CA LEU A 84 -13.43 10.57 -14.91
C LEU A 84 -13.99 9.21 -15.40
N PHE A 85 -13.18 8.46 -16.14
CA PHE A 85 -13.55 7.12 -16.60
C PHE A 85 -13.84 6.17 -15.45
N VAL A 86 -12.98 6.13 -14.42
CA VAL A 86 -13.20 5.27 -13.22
C VAL A 86 -14.53 5.60 -12.54
N ARG A 87 -14.89 6.89 -12.44
CA ARG A 87 -16.18 7.33 -11.91
C ARG A 87 -17.36 6.92 -12.79
N GLU A 88 -17.24 7.06 -14.11
CA GLU A 88 -18.25 6.62 -15.08
C GLU A 88 -18.49 5.11 -15.00
N GLN A 89 -17.46 4.33 -14.70
CA GLN A 89 -17.57 2.88 -14.46
C GLN A 89 -18.20 2.51 -13.11
N GLY A 90 -18.56 3.49 -12.28
CA GLY A 90 -19.22 3.26 -10.99
C GLY A 90 -18.31 2.64 -9.94
N ILE A 91 -16.97 2.72 -10.07
CA ILE A 91 -16.04 2.26 -9.06
C ILE A 91 -16.20 3.10 -7.79
N GLN A 92 -16.49 2.42 -6.68
CA GLN A 92 -16.63 3.07 -5.37
C GLN A 92 -15.27 3.11 -4.67
N PHE A 93 -14.92 4.25 -4.10
CA PHE A 93 -13.72 4.46 -3.30
C PHE A 93 -13.89 5.70 -2.42
N ASP A 94 -13.19 5.72 -1.30
CA ASP A 94 -13.21 6.84 -0.35
C ASP A 94 -12.08 7.84 -0.63
N ILE A 95 -10.94 7.36 -1.14
CA ILE A 95 -9.70 8.13 -1.35
C ILE A 95 -9.13 7.81 -2.73
N LEU A 96 -8.67 8.83 -3.45
CA LEU A 96 -7.83 8.65 -4.64
C LEU A 96 -6.37 8.84 -4.26
N ASP A 97 -5.50 7.89 -4.58
CA ASP A 97 -4.07 7.98 -4.38
C ASP A 97 -3.30 7.99 -5.71
N ILE A 98 -2.28 8.83 -5.81
CA ILE A 98 -1.39 8.90 -6.99
C ILE A 98 -0.04 8.28 -6.65
N ASN A 99 0.40 7.31 -7.47
CA ASN A 99 1.71 6.71 -7.33
C ASN A 99 2.81 7.58 -7.96
N MET A 100 3.70 8.10 -7.12
CA MET A 100 4.94 8.78 -7.50
C MET A 100 6.17 8.11 -6.85
N GLY A 101 6.06 6.82 -6.49
CA GLY A 101 7.12 6.12 -5.75
C GLY A 101 7.53 4.76 -6.32
N CYS A 102 6.84 4.21 -7.31
CA CYS A 102 7.18 2.90 -7.89
C CYS A 102 8.57 2.95 -8.57
N PRO A 103 9.52 2.08 -8.13
CA PRO A 103 10.87 2.10 -8.68
C PRO A 103 11.05 1.19 -9.90
N ALA A 104 10.04 0.39 -10.26
CA ALA A 104 10.14 -0.65 -11.27
C ALA A 104 10.50 -0.09 -12.65
N PRO A 105 11.49 -0.67 -13.36
CA PRO A 105 11.96 -0.15 -14.66
C PRO A 105 10.84 0.02 -15.70
N LYS A 106 9.86 -0.90 -15.73
CA LYS A 106 8.70 -0.82 -16.63
C LYS A 106 7.86 0.44 -16.38
N ILE A 107 7.73 0.87 -15.13
CA ILE A 107 6.96 2.06 -14.75
C ILE A 107 7.78 3.32 -14.97
N THR A 108 9.02 3.35 -14.45
CA THR A 108 9.90 4.52 -14.58
C THR A 108 10.32 4.79 -16.02
N GLY A 109 10.44 3.74 -16.85
CA GLY A 109 10.71 3.86 -18.28
C GLY A 109 9.57 4.53 -19.06
N SER A 110 8.33 4.52 -18.54
CA SER A 110 7.20 5.26 -19.13
C SER A 110 7.08 6.71 -18.63
N GLY A 111 8.02 7.20 -17.82
CA GLY A 111 7.98 8.52 -17.21
C GLY A 111 7.19 8.60 -15.89
N ALA A 112 6.55 7.50 -15.47
CA ALA A 112 5.68 7.45 -14.31
C ALA A 112 6.40 6.96 -13.03
N GLY A 113 5.64 6.86 -11.93
CA GLY A 113 6.15 6.42 -10.64
C GLY A 113 7.25 7.35 -10.12
N SER A 114 8.34 6.78 -9.59
CA SER A 114 9.44 7.59 -9.05
C SER A 114 10.20 8.42 -10.08
N ARG A 115 10.00 8.20 -11.39
CA ARG A 115 10.58 9.07 -12.44
C ARG A 115 10.06 10.49 -12.37
N LEU A 116 8.80 10.67 -11.93
CA LEU A 116 8.20 11.99 -11.74
C LEU A 116 8.99 12.88 -10.76
N LEU A 117 9.67 12.27 -9.77
CA LEU A 117 10.44 13.01 -8.77
C LEU A 117 11.59 13.83 -9.35
N LEU A 118 12.00 13.58 -10.60
CA LEU A 118 13.00 14.41 -11.31
C LEU A 118 12.41 15.70 -11.87
N ASP A 119 11.08 15.88 -11.83
CA ASP A 119 10.38 17.06 -12.31
C ASP A 119 9.30 17.49 -11.29
N PRO A 120 9.68 18.20 -10.22
CA PRO A 120 8.73 18.65 -9.20
C PRO A 120 7.56 19.49 -9.77
N PRO A 121 7.74 20.42 -10.73
CA PRO A 121 6.63 21.10 -11.39
C PRO A 121 5.61 20.14 -12.04
N LEU A 122 6.07 19.08 -12.71
CA LEU A 122 5.19 18.07 -13.32
C LEU A 122 4.40 17.32 -12.25
N CYS A 123 5.02 17.01 -11.09
CA CYS A 123 4.30 16.41 -9.96
C CYS A 123 3.12 17.29 -9.51
N GLY A 124 3.33 18.61 -9.40
CA GLY A 124 2.28 19.58 -9.10
C GLY A 124 1.18 19.60 -10.16
N GLN A 125 1.53 19.61 -11.43
CA GLN A 125 0.57 19.58 -12.54
C GLN A 125 -0.29 18.29 -12.53
N MET A 126 0.32 17.16 -12.21
CA MET A 126 -0.39 15.88 -12.05
C MET A 126 -1.47 15.97 -10.96
N VAL A 127 -1.11 16.54 -9.80
CA VAL A 127 -2.06 16.73 -8.69
C VAL A 127 -3.14 17.74 -9.04
N ALA A 128 -2.80 18.88 -9.65
CA ALA A 128 -3.78 19.87 -10.09
C ALA A 128 -4.81 19.31 -11.07
N ALA A 129 -4.37 18.52 -12.06
CA ALA A 129 -5.24 17.86 -13.03
C ALA A 129 -6.14 16.81 -12.36
N ALA A 130 -5.57 16.00 -11.45
CA ALA A 130 -6.31 15.01 -10.68
C ALA A 130 -7.36 15.68 -9.78
N ARG A 131 -6.99 16.73 -9.05
CA ARG A 131 -7.90 17.49 -8.17
C ARG A 131 -9.08 18.07 -8.96
N LYS A 132 -8.80 18.66 -10.11
CA LYS A 132 -9.85 19.22 -10.99
C LYS A 132 -10.84 18.14 -11.46
N ALA A 133 -10.37 16.95 -11.80
CA ALA A 133 -11.22 15.84 -12.24
C ALA A 133 -11.97 15.18 -11.06
N LEU A 134 -11.34 15.10 -9.90
CA LEU A 134 -11.88 14.49 -8.70
C LEU A 134 -12.92 15.37 -7.99
N GLY A 135 -12.79 16.71 -8.10
CA GLY A 135 -13.58 17.67 -7.32
C GLY A 135 -13.08 17.81 -5.88
N ASP A 136 -13.82 18.52 -5.04
CA ASP A 136 -13.36 18.91 -3.71
C ASP A 136 -13.77 17.97 -2.57
N ASP A 137 -14.72 17.08 -2.77
CA ASP A 137 -15.27 16.24 -1.70
C ASP A 137 -14.38 15.02 -1.38
N THR A 138 -13.78 14.42 -2.40
CA THR A 138 -12.98 13.20 -2.25
C THR A 138 -11.52 13.54 -1.92
N PRO A 139 -10.94 12.97 -0.85
CA PRO A 139 -9.52 13.13 -0.54
C PRO A 139 -8.61 12.65 -1.68
N LEU A 140 -7.55 13.43 -1.94
CA LEU A 140 -6.50 13.14 -2.91
C LEU A 140 -5.17 12.98 -2.18
N THR A 141 -4.60 11.78 -2.20
CA THR A 141 -3.32 11.49 -1.57
C THR A 141 -2.25 11.18 -2.60
N VAL A 142 -1.00 11.29 -2.21
CA VAL A 142 0.14 10.95 -3.08
C VAL A 142 1.11 10.06 -2.32
N LYS A 143 1.52 8.94 -2.92
CA LYS A 143 2.59 8.10 -2.38
C LYS A 143 3.86 8.31 -3.18
N MET A 144 4.93 8.79 -2.51
CA MET A 144 6.20 9.13 -3.13
C MET A 144 7.41 8.50 -2.42
N ARG A 145 8.60 8.69 -2.99
CA ARG A 145 9.92 8.46 -2.38
C ARG A 145 10.61 9.79 -2.09
N ILE A 146 11.74 9.74 -1.35
CA ILE A 146 12.53 10.95 -1.02
C ILE A 146 13.29 11.54 -2.22
N GLY A 147 13.40 10.81 -3.33
CA GLY A 147 14.08 11.23 -4.53
C GLY A 147 14.36 10.08 -5.50
N TRP A 148 15.09 10.38 -6.57
CA TRP A 148 15.49 9.40 -7.59
C TRP A 148 16.77 8.64 -7.19
N ASP A 149 17.82 9.36 -6.86
CA ASP A 149 19.13 8.88 -6.41
C ASP A 149 19.72 9.85 -5.38
N ALA A 150 20.99 9.67 -5.01
CA ALA A 150 21.67 10.51 -4.02
C ALA A 150 21.88 11.96 -4.48
N ASP A 151 21.99 12.19 -5.79
CA ASP A 151 22.18 13.53 -6.37
C ASP A 151 20.85 14.25 -6.63
N HIS A 152 19.74 13.52 -6.59
CA HIS A 152 18.38 14.04 -6.86
C HIS A 152 17.43 13.69 -5.70
N LEU A 153 17.71 14.28 -4.52
CA LEU A 153 16.85 14.20 -3.32
C LEU A 153 15.79 15.32 -3.35
N THR A 154 14.89 15.25 -4.28
CA THR A 154 13.88 16.28 -4.59
C THR A 154 12.61 16.20 -3.74
N GLY A 155 12.57 15.33 -2.73
CA GLY A 155 11.36 15.04 -1.96
C GLY A 155 10.70 16.28 -1.34
N VAL A 156 11.48 17.24 -0.84
CA VAL A 156 10.96 18.48 -0.24
C VAL A 156 10.30 19.37 -1.29
N GLU A 157 10.95 19.58 -2.43
CA GLU A 157 10.43 20.38 -3.54
C GLU A 157 9.15 19.75 -4.11
N VAL A 158 9.16 18.43 -4.29
CA VAL A 158 7.97 17.68 -4.74
C VAL A 158 6.84 17.86 -3.74
N ALA A 159 7.06 17.64 -2.45
CA ALA A 159 6.01 17.74 -1.43
C ALA A 159 5.34 19.13 -1.42
N LYS A 160 6.13 20.22 -1.54
CA LYS A 160 5.59 21.58 -1.67
C LYS A 160 4.72 21.76 -2.92
N GLN A 161 5.13 21.17 -4.05
CA GLN A 161 4.34 21.20 -5.28
C GLN A 161 3.03 20.40 -5.13
N LEU A 162 3.06 19.26 -4.46
CA LEU A 162 1.88 18.44 -4.21
C LEU A 162 0.85 19.20 -3.36
N GLU A 163 1.29 19.76 -2.22
CA GLU A 163 0.43 20.56 -1.33
C GLU A 163 -0.16 21.77 -2.04
N ALA A 164 0.67 22.58 -2.72
CA ALA A 164 0.23 23.78 -3.43
C ALA A 164 -0.79 23.51 -4.53
N ASN A 165 -0.85 22.28 -5.04
CA ASN A 165 -1.75 21.86 -6.11
C ASN A 165 -2.92 20.98 -5.63
N GLY A 166 -3.11 20.81 -4.32
CA GLY A 166 -4.32 20.26 -3.74
C GLY A 166 -4.24 18.79 -3.31
N ALA A 167 -3.05 18.27 -3.02
CA ALA A 167 -2.92 17.02 -2.27
C ALA A 167 -3.37 17.24 -0.81
N ASP A 168 -4.14 16.32 -0.27
CA ASP A 168 -4.65 16.38 1.10
C ASP A 168 -3.76 15.61 2.09
N LEU A 169 -2.89 14.72 1.59
CA LEU A 169 -1.95 13.92 2.39
C LEU A 169 -0.84 13.37 1.49
N ILE A 170 0.35 13.22 2.06
CA ILE A 170 1.52 12.66 1.36
C ILE A 170 2.07 11.47 2.16
N ALA A 171 2.21 10.29 1.53
CA ALA A 171 2.89 9.14 2.10
C ALA A 171 4.32 9.04 1.53
N VAL A 172 5.34 9.06 2.40
CA VAL A 172 6.74 9.17 2.00
C VAL A 172 7.49 7.89 2.35
N HIS A 173 7.96 7.16 1.34
CA HIS A 173 8.91 6.08 1.53
C HIS A 173 10.33 6.65 1.67
N GLY A 174 10.97 6.42 2.81
CA GLY A 174 12.29 6.97 3.17
C GLY A 174 13.47 6.39 2.37
N ARG A 175 13.29 6.14 1.09
CA ARG A 175 14.32 5.64 0.17
C ARG A 175 14.25 6.35 -1.17
N THR A 176 15.39 6.49 -1.85
CA THR A 176 15.41 6.87 -3.25
C THR A 176 14.94 5.72 -4.15
N ARG A 177 14.68 6.02 -5.43
CA ARG A 177 14.38 4.98 -6.43
C ARG A 177 15.55 4.01 -6.57
N GLU A 178 16.77 4.51 -6.58
CA GLU A 178 17.98 3.70 -6.77
C GLU A 178 18.22 2.72 -5.60
N GLN A 179 17.96 3.14 -4.37
CA GLN A 179 18.05 2.28 -3.18
C GLN A 179 17.06 1.11 -3.21
N MET A 180 16.02 1.16 -4.03
CA MET A 180 14.99 0.13 -4.11
C MET A 180 14.41 -0.20 -2.72
N TYR A 181 14.90 -1.28 -2.09
CA TYR A 181 14.45 -1.78 -0.77
C TYR A 181 15.62 -2.01 0.19
N ILE A 182 16.82 -1.53 -0.14
CA ILE A 182 18.02 -1.69 0.71
C ILE A 182 17.84 -0.83 1.98
N PRO A 183 17.91 -1.42 3.20
CA PRO A 183 17.83 -0.68 4.44
C PRO A 183 19.11 0.15 4.71
N PRO A 184 19.02 1.16 5.60
CA PRO A 184 17.85 1.65 6.31
C PRO A 184 17.05 2.68 5.50
N VAL A 185 15.86 3.07 6.00
CA VAL A 185 15.16 4.26 5.54
C VAL A 185 15.85 5.53 6.07
N ASP A 186 15.80 6.60 5.29
CA ASP A 186 16.29 7.93 5.69
C ASP A 186 15.18 8.69 6.43
N THR A 187 15.20 8.60 7.76
CA THR A 187 14.24 9.29 8.62
C THR A 187 14.43 10.80 8.62
N ALA A 188 15.66 11.30 8.42
CA ALA A 188 15.94 12.74 8.35
C ALA A 188 15.33 13.36 7.09
N ALA A 189 15.40 12.67 5.95
CA ALA A 189 14.76 13.13 4.73
C ALA A 189 13.22 13.12 4.85
N ILE A 190 12.63 12.11 5.51
CA ILE A 190 11.19 12.12 5.81
C ILE A 190 10.81 13.30 6.70
N ALA A 191 11.58 13.54 7.78
CA ALA A 191 11.36 14.67 8.69
C ALA A 191 11.44 16.02 7.98
N ALA A 192 12.42 16.20 7.10
CA ALA A 192 12.56 17.41 6.29
C ALA A 192 11.33 17.66 5.39
N ILE A 193 10.78 16.60 4.79
CA ILE A 193 9.55 16.67 4.00
C ILE A 193 8.37 17.07 4.91
N LYS A 194 8.21 16.43 6.08
CA LYS A 194 7.14 16.77 7.03
C LYS A 194 7.21 18.24 7.47
N GLN A 195 8.40 18.76 7.76
CA GLN A 195 8.59 20.15 8.17
C GLN A 195 8.30 21.17 7.06
N ALA A 196 8.36 20.73 5.80
CA ALA A 196 8.21 21.61 4.64
C ALA A 196 6.76 21.83 4.20
N VAL A 197 5.80 21.04 4.73
CA VAL A 197 4.37 21.07 4.35
C VAL A 197 3.47 21.07 5.58
N SER A 198 2.26 21.59 5.43
CA SER A 198 1.22 21.62 6.47
C SER A 198 0.25 20.45 6.38
N VAL A 199 0.11 19.85 5.19
CA VAL A 199 -0.71 18.65 5.01
C VAL A 199 -0.15 17.47 5.82
N PRO A 200 -1.00 16.53 6.26
CA PRO A 200 -0.53 15.33 6.93
C PRO A 200 0.48 14.54 6.08
N VAL A 201 1.50 14.01 6.75
CA VAL A 201 2.52 13.15 6.15
C VAL A 201 2.54 11.80 6.85
N LEU A 202 2.50 10.72 6.07
CA LEU A 202 2.71 9.36 6.56
C LEU A 202 4.15 8.91 6.29
N ALA A 203 4.85 8.47 7.35
CA ALA A 203 6.15 7.83 7.20
C ALA A 203 5.99 6.38 6.74
N ASN A 204 6.81 5.95 5.77
CA ASN A 204 6.76 4.59 5.24
C ASN A 204 8.16 3.99 5.11
N GLY A 205 8.30 2.75 5.56
CA GLY A 205 9.45 1.88 5.37
C GLY A 205 9.93 1.22 6.67
N ASP A 206 10.37 -0.02 6.55
CA ASP A 206 11.02 -0.86 7.58
C ASP A 206 10.24 -1.04 8.90
N VAL A 207 8.93 -0.89 8.90
CA VAL A 207 8.07 -1.17 10.05
C VAL A 207 7.58 -2.61 9.99
N THR A 208 7.95 -3.41 10.99
CA THR A 208 7.56 -4.80 11.19
C THR A 208 7.04 -5.07 12.61
N THR A 209 7.11 -4.08 13.50
CA THR A 209 6.60 -4.13 14.86
C THR A 209 5.95 -2.80 15.26
N ALA A 210 5.12 -2.81 16.29
CA ALA A 210 4.51 -1.59 16.82
C ALA A 210 5.56 -0.62 17.38
N ASP A 211 6.64 -1.12 17.99
CA ASP A 211 7.73 -0.28 18.51
C ASP A 211 8.50 0.42 17.39
N GLU A 212 8.74 -0.27 16.28
CA GLU A 212 9.35 0.37 15.09
C GLU A 212 8.45 1.45 14.51
N ALA A 213 7.12 1.27 14.54
CA ALA A 213 6.17 2.31 14.12
C ALA A 213 6.28 3.57 15.00
N LEU A 214 6.32 3.41 16.32
CA LEU A 214 6.47 4.53 17.25
C LEU A 214 7.83 5.22 17.07
N THR A 215 8.92 4.44 16.97
CA THR A 215 10.27 4.96 16.71
C THR A 215 10.35 5.76 15.43
N LEU A 216 9.71 5.28 14.35
CA LEU A 216 9.66 5.99 13.07
C LEU A 216 8.90 7.31 13.19
N LEU A 217 7.78 7.33 13.92
CA LEU A 217 7.02 8.56 14.17
C LEU A 217 7.81 9.57 15.01
N GLU A 218 8.45 9.12 16.08
CA GLU A 218 9.29 9.97 16.93
C GLU A 218 10.45 10.59 16.13
N ALA A 219 11.13 9.79 15.30
CA ALA A 219 12.26 10.24 14.51
C ALA A 219 11.88 11.21 13.38
N THR A 220 10.64 11.12 12.86
CA THR A 220 10.21 11.89 11.68
C THR A 220 9.26 13.03 11.99
N GLY A 221 8.54 12.98 13.12
CA GLY A 221 7.47 13.92 13.46
C GLY A 221 6.26 13.82 12.52
N CYS A 222 6.11 12.72 11.79
CA CYS A 222 4.98 12.48 10.88
C CYS A 222 3.67 12.24 11.62
N ASP A 223 2.55 12.43 10.92
CA ASP A 223 1.18 12.34 11.48
C ASP A 223 0.67 10.90 11.56
N GLY A 224 1.35 9.95 10.92
CA GLY A 224 1.02 8.54 10.93
C GLY A 224 2.04 7.70 10.18
N VAL A 225 1.79 6.39 10.15
CA VAL A 225 2.65 5.42 9.46
C VAL A 225 1.87 4.68 8.37
N MET A 226 2.58 4.33 7.29
CA MET A 226 2.09 3.42 6.26
C MET A 226 2.96 2.16 6.28
N ILE A 227 2.34 0.99 6.38
CA ILE A 227 3.02 -0.30 6.48
C ILE A 227 2.79 -1.11 5.21
N GLY A 228 3.86 -1.65 4.64
CA GLY A 228 3.80 -2.53 3.47
C GLY A 228 4.19 -3.95 3.84
N ARG A 229 5.38 -4.37 3.41
CA ARG A 229 5.90 -5.74 3.53
C ARG A 229 5.90 -6.30 4.96
N GLY A 230 5.98 -5.43 5.98
CA GLY A 230 5.96 -5.85 7.38
C GLY A 230 4.67 -6.54 7.80
N ALA A 231 3.54 -6.15 7.19
CA ALA A 231 2.23 -6.71 7.50
C ALA A 231 1.89 -7.99 6.71
N LEU A 232 2.66 -8.35 5.68
CA LEU A 232 2.38 -9.54 4.88
C LEU A 232 2.58 -10.80 5.73
N GLY A 233 1.52 -11.61 5.87
CA GLY A 233 1.46 -12.78 6.74
C GLY A 233 1.34 -12.45 8.24
N ASP A 234 1.20 -11.16 8.57
CA ASP A 234 1.02 -10.67 9.93
C ASP A 234 0.03 -9.47 9.97
N PRO A 235 -1.26 -9.69 9.74
CA PRO A 235 -2.27 -8.63 9.77
C PRO A 235 -2.46 -8.05 11.19
N TRP A 236 -2.15 -8.78 12.25
CA TRP A 236 -2.28 -8.35 13.65
C TRP A 236 -1.42 -7.13 13.98
N LEU A 237 -0.36 -6.90 13.21
CA LEU A 237 0.49 -5.71 13.32
C LEU A 237 -0.34 -4.41 13.31
N PHE A 238 -1.43 -4.34 12.55
CA PHE A 238 -2.28 -3.13 12.53
C PHE A 238 -2.98 -2.87 13.87
N ALA A 239 -3.53 -3.91 14.49
CA ALA A 239 -4.15 -3.79 15.81
C ALA A 239 -3.11 -3.44 16.90
N GLN A 240 -1.93 -4.02 16.84
CA GLN A 240 -0.81 -3.72 17.77
C GLN A 240 -0.33 -2.27 17.62
N VAL A 241 -0.15 -1.80 16.37
CA VAL A 241 0.24 -0.41 16.09
C VAL A 241 -0.85 0.56 16.55
N ARG A 242 -2.12 0.24 16.29
CA ARG A 242 -3.25 1.08 16.75
C ARG A 242 -3.26 1.21 18.27
N ALA A 243 -3.16 0.11 19.00
CA ALA A 243 -3.12 0.13 20.46
C ALA A 243 -1.94 0.95 20.98
N ALA A 244 -0.75 0.79 20.38
CA ALA A 244 0.43 1.57 20.73
C ALA A 244 0.24 3.07 20.51
N LEU A 245 -0.38 3.48 19.40
CA LEU A 245 -0.70 4.89 19.09
C LEU A 245 -1.72 5.51 20.04
N LEU A 246 -2.60 4.69 20.61
CA LEU A 246 -3.63 5.12 21.58
C LEU A 246 -3.13 5.04 23.02
N GLY A 247 -1.96 4.47 23.28
CA GLY A 247 -1.45 4.20 24.63
C GLY A 247 -2.25 3.11 25.36
N GLU A 248 -2.89 2.21 24.62
CA GLU A 248 -3.66 1.07 25.10
C GLU A 248 -2.79 -0.19 25.22
N GLU A 249 -3.30 -1.18 25.95
CA GLU A 249 -2.66 -2.50 26.04
C GLU A 249 -2.68 -3.16 24.65
N ARG A 250 -1.53 -3.62 24.20
CA ARG A 250 -1.40 -4.27 22.89
C ARG A 250 -2.05 -5.65 22.90
N PRO A 251 -2.79 -6.02 21.84
CA PRO A 251 -3.26 -7.39 21.68
C PRO A 251 -2.09 -8.38 21.74
N PRO A 252 -2.30 -9.59 22.28
CA PRO A 252 -1.28 -10.63 22.29
C PRO A 252 -0.90 -11.06 20.87
N GLU A 253 0.31 -11.62 20.74
CA GLU A 253 0.74 -12.25 19.49
C GLU A 253 -0.23 -13.36 19.05
N PRO A 254 -0.47 -13.51 17.74
CA PRO A 254 -1.36 -14.57 17.26
C PRO A 254 -0.81 -15.96 17.55
N THR A 255 -1.69 -16.85 17.94
CA THR A 255 -1.37 -18.26 18.02
C THR A 255 -1.10 -18.84 16.63
N LEU A 256 -0.38 -19.96 16.57
CA LEU A 256 -0.17 -20.68 15.31
C LEU A 256 -1.49 -21.00 14.59
N ASN A 257 -2.50 -21.41 15.35
CA ASN A 257 -3.83 -21.72 14.79
C ASN A 257 -4.46 -20.48 14.13
N GLN A 258 -4.44 -19.32 14.79
CA GLN A 258 -4.95 -18.08 14.21
C GLN A 258 -4.20 -17.70 12.91
N ARG A 259 -2.86 -17.83 12.90
CA ARG A 259 -2.07 -17.59 11.70
C ARG A 259 -2.44 -18.50 10.54
N MET A 260 -2.65 -19.82 10.81
CA MET A 260 -3.03 -20.80 9.77
C MET A 260 -4.46 -20.61 9.30
N THR A 261 -5.38 -20.23 10.19
CA THR A 261 -6.75 -19.87 9.83
C THR A 261 -6.74 -18.65 8.91
N ALA A 262 -6.04 -17.56 9.28
CA ALA A 262 -5.94 -16.36 8.44
C ALA A 262 -5.34 -16.65 7.06
N LEU A 263 -4.30 -17.48 6.98
CA LEU A 263 -3.73 -17.94 5.70
C LEU A 263 -4.79 -18.62 4.83
N ARG A 264 -5.52 -19.58 5.43
CA ARG A 264 -6.54 -20.37 4.73
C ARG A 264 -7.68 -19.50 4.22
N ASP A 265 -8.20 -18.64 5.10
CA ASP A 265 -9.31 -17.75 4.78
C ASP A 265 -8.93 -16.73 3.71
N GLN A 266 -7.73 -16.16 3.76
CA GLN A 266 -7.23 -15.26 2.72
C GLN A 266 -7.16 -15.95 1.37
N ILE A 267 -6.61 -17.18 1.29
CA ILE A 267 -6.52 -17.91 0.02
C ILE A 267 -7.90 -18.34 -0.47
N TYR A 268 -8.81 -18.71 0.45
CA TYR A 268 -10.19 -19.02 0.10
C TYR A 268 -10.87 -17.82 -0.57
N GLU A 269 -10.78 -16.65 0.03
CA GLU A 269 -11.34 -15.43 -0.52
C GLU A 269 -10.71 -15.04 -1.87
N MET A 270 -9.38 -15.22 -2.03
CA MET A 270 -8.72 -15.07 -3.32
C MET A 270 -9.34 -15.97 -4.40
N CYS A 271 -9.69 -17.20 -4.05
CA CYS A 271 -10.34 -18.13 -4.98
C CYS A 271 -11.78 -17.72 -5.32
N GLU A 272 -12.54 -17.23 -4.33
CA GLU A 272 -13.90 -16.71 -4.56
C GLU A 272 -13.91 -15.47 -5.47
N GLU A 273 -12.95 -14.57 -5.27
CA GLU A 273 -12.85 -13.30 -6.02
C GLU A 273 -12.46 -13.47 -7.49
N LYS A 274 -11.48 -14.32 -7.78
CA LYS A 274 -10.86 -14.41 -9.12
C LYS A 274 -10.83 -15.81 -9.72
N GLY A 275 -11.39 -16.81 -9.01
CA GLY A 275 -11.34 -18.23 -9.37
C GLY A 275 -10.01 -18.89 -8.99
N GLU A 276 -10.06 -20.16 -8.63
CA GLU A 276 -8.93 -20.95 -8.12
C GLU A 276 -7.72 -20.91 -9.07
N TRP A 277 -7.96 -21.08 -10.38
CA TRP A 277 -6.88 -21.08 -11.39
C TRP A 277 -6.06 -19.78 -11.41
N ALA A 278 -6.69 -18.62 -11.21
CA ALA A 278 -6.01 -17.34 -11.18
C ALA A 278 -5.44 -17.00 -9.79
N ALA A 279 -6.10 -17.49 -8.73
CA ALA A 279 -5.72 -17.23 -7.34
C ALA A 279 -4.46 -17.99 -6.92
N MET A 280 -4.37 -19.29 -7.21
CA MET A 280 -3.33 -20.18 -6.66
C MET A 280 -1.89 -19.78 -7.02
N PRO A 281 -1.56 -19.29 -8.23
CA PRO A 281 -0.22 -18.75 -8.51
C PRO A 281 0.19 -17.57 -7.61
N GLN A 282 -0.76 -16.71 -7.23
CA GLN A 282 -0.51 -15.57 -6.32
C GLN A 282 -0.49 -16.04 -4.85
N ALA A 283 -1.34 -17.00 -4.48
CA ALA A 283 -1.39 -17.59 -3.16
C ALA A 283 -0.03 -18.19 -2.72
N ARG A 284 0.78 -18.70 -3.65
CA ARG A 284 2.14 -19.16 -3.36
C ARG A 284 2.98 -18.07 -2.67
N SER A 285 2.93 -16.84 -3.19
CA SER A 285 3.65 -15.71 -2.61
C SER A 285 3.06 -15.30 -1.26
N GLN A 286 1.75 -15.23 -1.15
CA GLN A 286 1.07 -14.91 0.11
C GLN A 286 1.42 -15.93 1.21
N ALA A 287 1.31 -17.24 0.92
CA ALA A 287 1.63 -18.30 1.87
C ALA A 287 3.08 -18.23 2.39
N MET A 288 4.04 -17.87 1.54
CA MET A 288 5.45 -17.74 1.96
C MET A 288 5.64 -16.72 3.08
N HIS A 289 4.84 -15.66 3.12
CA HIS A 289 4.92 -14.64 4.18
C HIS A 289 4.48 -15.20 5.54
N TYR A 290 3.48 -16.07 5.58
CA TYR A 290 3.02 -16.73 6.81
C TYR A 290 4.05 -17.72 7.39
N MET A 291 4.99 -18.20 6.56
CA MET A 291 6.03 -19.13 7.02
C MET A 291 7.21 -18.42 7.71
N LYS A 292 7.23 -17.09 7.74
CA LYS A 292 8.29 -16.32 8.41
C LYS A 292 8.29 -16.59 9.92
N GLY A 293 9.46 -16.90 10.47
CA GLY A 293 9.65 -17.16 11.91
C GLY A 293 9.25 -18.55 12.37
N LEU A 294 8.66 -19.42 11.52
CA LEU A 294 8.32 -20.79 11.89
C LEU A 294 9.55 -21.71 11.82
N HIS A 295 9.56 -22.74 12.69
CA HIS A 295 10.55 -23.80 12.59
C HIS A 295 10.42 -24.52 11.24
N GLY A 296 11.52 -24.87 10.60
CA GLY A 296 11.48 -25.51 9.29
C GLY A 296 10.98 -24.60 8.14
N ALA A 297 10.96 -23.27 8.31
CA ALA A 297 10.44 -22.31 7.31
C ALA A 297 10.98 -22.54 5.88
N ALA A 298 12.22 -23.00 5.73
CA ALA A 298 12.79 -23.31 4.41
C ALA A 298 12.07 -24.48 3.72
N ALA A 299 11.75 -25.54 4.48
CA ALA A 299 10.98 -26.68 3.98
C ALA A 299 9.53 -26.28 3.68
N LEU A 300 8.90 -25.50 4.58
CA LEU A 300 7.53 -25.00 4.41
C LEU A 300 7.37 -24.14 3.15
N ARG A 301 8.35 -23.28 2.82
CA ARG A 301 8.32 -22.49 1.57
C ARG A 301 8.31 -23.37 0.31
N ARG A 302 8.84 -24.58 0.40
CA ARG A 302 8.74 -25.55 -0.70
C ARG A 302 7.29 -25.99 -0.91
N TYR A 303 6.53 -26.27 0.17
CA TYR A 303 5.10 -26.53 0.07
C TYR A 303 4.35 -25.34 -0.52
N CYS A 304 4.65 -24.12 -0.06
CA CYS A 304 4.03 -22.91 -0.63
C CYS A 304 4.23 -22.80 -2.14
N SER A 305 5.42 -23.14 -2.67
CA SER A 305 5.71 -23.06 -4.11
C SER A 305 4.96 -24.09 -4.95
N MET A 306 4.42 -25.14 -4.32
CA MET A 306 3.74 -26.25 -4.96
C MET A 306 2.21 -26.14 -4.93
N LEU A 307 1.65 -25.07 -4.33
CA LEU A 307 0.21 -24.87 -4.28
C LEU A 307 -0.38 -24.74 -5.70
N GLU A 308 -1.25 -25.66 -6.09
CA GLU A 308 -1.96 -25.66 -7.37
C GLU A 308 -3.47 -25.59 -7.19
N HIS A 309 -3.98 -26.24 -6.13
CA HIS A 309 -5.38 -26.26 -5.74
C HIS A 309 -5.56 -25.74 -4.32
N PHE A 310 -6.76 -25.27 -4.01
CA PHE A 310 -7.09 -24.79 -2.66
C PHE A 310 -6.89 -25.90 -1.60
N SER A 311 -7.18 -27.17 -1.94
CA SER A 311 -6.93 -28.33 -1.07
C SER A 311 -5.46 -28.50 -0.66
N ASP A 312 -4.51 -27.98 -1.44
CA ASP A 312 -3.08 -28.07 -1.11
C ASP A 312 -2.73 -27.15 0.09
N VAL A 313 -3.57 -26.16 0.36
CA VAL A 313 -3.41 -25.27 1.53
C VAL A 313 -3.60 -26.07 2.81
N ASP A 314 -4.56 -27.00 2.86
CA ASP A 314 -4.78 -27.87 4.02
C ASP A 314 -3.55 -28.78 4.24
N THR A 315 -2.95 -29.30 3.16
CA THR A 315 -1.70 -30.09 3.20
C THR A 315 -0.52 -29.26 3.73
N LEU A 316 -0.41 -27.99 3.31
CA LEU A 316 0.59 -27.06 3.84
C LEU A 316 0.39 -26.83 5.34
N ILE A 317 -0.84 -26.57 5.78
CA ILE A 317 -1.18 -26.33 7.18
C ILE A 317 -0.85 -27.57 8.05
N GLU A 318 -1.17 -28.76 7.58
CA GLU A 318 -0.77 -30.00 8.26
C GLU A 318 0.75 -30.15 8.36
N ALA A 319 1.50 -29.77 7.33
CA ALA A 319 2.96 -29.79 7.35
C ALA A 319 3.50 -28.77 8.37
N VAL A 320 2.87 -27.59 8.50
CA VAL A 320 3.20 -26.60 9.53
C VAL A 320 3.03 -27.25 10.92
N TYR A 321 1.87 -27.80 11.24
CA TYR A 321 1.63 -28.38 12.57
C TYR A 321 2.56 -29.56 12.92
N ARG A 322 3.01 -30.31 11.91
CA ARG A 322 3.97 -31.41 12.13
C ARG A 322 5.37 -30.95 12.47
N LEU A 323 5.74 -29.72 12.08
CA LEU A 323 7.08 -29.18 12.26
C LEU A 323 7.21 -28.26 13.48
N GLN A 324 6.10 -27.74 14.03
CA GLN A 324 6.12 -26.89 15.24
C GLN A 324 5.92 -27.72 16.50
#